data_c9b08e82251c31710537368ec41de3dd
#
_entry.id   c9b08e82251c31710537368ec41de3dd
#
_cell.length_a   1.000
_cell.length_b   1.000
_cell.length_c   1.000
_cell.angle_alpha   90.00
_cell.angle_beta   90.00
_cell.angle_gamma   90.00
#
_symmetry.space_group_name_H-M   'P 1'
#
loop_
_entity.id
_entity.type
_entity.pdbx_description
1 polymer ?
#
loop_
_entity_poly.entity_id
_entity_poly.type
_entity_poly.pdbx_seq_one_letter_code
_entity_poly.pdbx_strand_id
1 'polypeptide(L)'
;MDWIKPASIVAVGAVFGANLRYFVSDWLARHQTASFPLGTLAVNTTGSFVLTFFLIWTTERVLSSPQWRLLIAVGFCGSYTTFSSYTFETFKMIDQGRLWDATINFLANNTLCFICALLGAIAAKAI
;
A
#
# COMPACT_ATOMS: atom_id res chain seq x y z
N MET A 1 18.02 21.84 -14.10
CA MET A 1 17.91 20.47 -13.51
C MET A 1 16.59 20.38 -12.73
N ASP A 2 15.50 20.21 -13.49
CA ASP A 2 14.12 20.35 -12.93
C ASP A 2 13.61 19.12 -12.18
N TRP A 3 14.38 18.01 -12.17
CA TRP A 3 13.99 16.76 -11.51
C TRP A 3 14.36 16.69 -10.00
N ILE A 4 15.25 17.55 -9.51
CA ILE A 4 15.71 17.51 -8.11
C ILE A 4 14.55 17.81 -7.14
N LYS A 5 13.75 18.85 -7.43
CA LYS A 5 12.59 19.20 -6.59
C LYS A 5 11.55 18.07 -6.53
N PRO A 6 11.09 17.50 -7.66
CA PRO A 6 10.19 16.34 -7.62
C PRO A 6 10.78 15.15 -6.86
N ALA A 7 12.05 14.83 -7.10
CA ALA A 7 12.73 13.72 -6.42
C ALA A 7 12.82 13.91 -4.91
N SER A 8 13.11 15.14 -4.44
CA SER A 8 13.16 15.45 -3.00
C SER A 8 11.79 15.28 -2.33
N ILE A 9 10.71 15.71 -3.00
CA ILE A 9 9.35 15.55 -2.49
C ILE A 9 8.98 14.07 -2.38
N VAL A 10 9.27 13.29 -3.41
CA VAL A 10 9.05 11.83 -3.41
C VAL A 10 9.87 11.17 -2.30
N ALA A 11 11.14 11.55 -2.14
CA ALA A 11 12.01 10.99 -1.10
C ALA A 11 11.47 11.23 0.32
N VAL A 12 10.95 12.43 0.61
CA VAL A 12 10.31 12.73 1.90
C VAL A 12 9.11 11.81 2.13
N GLY A 13 8.20 11.70 1.16
CA GLY A 13 7.04 10.79 1.27
C GLY A 13 7.48 9.34 1.45
N ALA A 14 8.50 8.90 0.71
CA ALA A 14 9.01 7.55 0.75
C ALA A 14 9.61 7.18 2.12
N VAL A 15 10.31 8.11 2.77
CA VAL A 15 10.84 7.89 4.13
C VAL A 15 9.70 7.54 5.09
N PHE A 16 8.62 8.31 5.10
CA PHE A 16 7.48 8.03 5.97
C PHE A 16 6.75 6.74 5.57
N GLY A 17 6.49 6.52 4.29
CA GLY A 17 5.80 5.34 3.80
C GLY A 17 6.55 4.05 4.10
N ALA A 18 7.84 3.99 3.80
CA ALA A 18 8.67 2.81 4.05
C ALA A 18 8.82 2.50 5.54
N ASN A 19 9.02 3.52 6.40
CA ASN A 19 9.12 3.32 7.84
C ASN A 19 7.78 2.84 8.45
N LEU A 20 6.65 3.43 8.02
CA LEU A 20 5.34 3.00 8.49
C LEU A 20 5.04 1.56 8.06
N ARG A 21 5.37 1.18 6.81
CA ARG A 21 5.28 -0.21 6.35
C ARG A 21 6.07 -1.16 7.24
N TYR A 22 7.33 -0.82 7.51
CA TYR A 22 8.18 -1.63 8.39
C TYR A 22 7.54 -1.80 9.77
N PHE A 23 7.12 -0.69 10.38
CA PHE A 23 6.50 -0.70 11.71
C PHE A 23 5.22 -1.54 11.75
N VAL A 24 4.30 -1.34 10.81
CA VAL A 24 3.03 -2.11 10.75
C VAL A 24 3.31 -3.60 10.54
N SER A 25 4.22 -3.94 9.62
CA SER A 25 4.56 -5.33 9.33
C SER A 25 5.24 -6.02 10.52
N ASP A 26 6.17 -5.35 11.18
CA ASP A 26 6.87 -5.87 12.37
C ASP A 26 5.91 -6.03 13.56
N TRP A 27 5.05 -5.03 13.79
CA TRP A 27 4.06 -5.08 14.86
C TRP A 27 3.09 -6.24 14.69
N LEU A 28 2.53 -6.42 13.49
CA LEU A 28 1.64 -7.55 13.20
C LEU A 28 2.38 -8.88 13.31
N ALA A 29 3.61 -8.99 12.81
CA ALA A 29 4.40 -10.20 12.91
C ALA A 29 4.65 -10.66 14.37
N ARG A 30 4.84 -9.70 15.28
CA ARG A 30 5.03 -9.99 16.71
C ARG A 30 3.75 -10.42 17.45
N HIS A 31 2.58 -9.98 16.97
CA HIS A 31 1.30 -10.21 17.64
C HIS A 31 0.47 -11.33 17.00
N GLN A 32 0.97 -11.96 15.95
CA GLN A 32 0.30 -13.08 15.30
C GLN A 32 1.03 -14.40 15.65
N THR A 33 0.25 -15.46 15.84
CA THR A 33 0.78 -16.82 16.03
C THR A 33 0.88 -17.60 14.72
N ALA A 34 0.17 -17.15 13.68
CA ALA A 34 0.16 -17.80 12.38
C ALA A 34 1.30 -17.28 11.49
N SER A 35 1.87 -18.16 10.67
CA SER A 35 2.91 -17.82 9.69
C SER A 35 2.35 -17.20 8.39
N PHE A 36 1.21 -16.50 8.47
CA PHE A 36 0.58 -15.83 7.34
C PHE A 36 1.03 -14.35 7.29
N PRO A 37 1.29 -13.75 6.10
CA PRO A 37 1.85 -12.41 5.98
C PRO A 37 0.79 -11.31 6.16
N LEU A 38 0.20 -11.22 7.35
CA LEU A 38 -0.81 -10.20 7.67
C LEU A 38 -0.28 -8.77 7.54
N GLY A 39 1.02 -8.57 7.80
CA GLY A 39 1.65 -7.25 7.66
C GLY A 39 1.58 -6.73 6.22
N THR A 40 1.99 -7.54 5.27
CA THR A 40 1.94 -7.22 3.84
C THR A 40 0.49 -7.00 3.37
N LEU A 41 -0.44 -7.86 3.80
CA LEU A 41 -1.85 -7.71 3.48
C LEU A 41 -2.42 -6.40 4.03
N ALA A 42 -2.11 -6.06 5.28
CA ALA A 42 -2.60 -4.84 5.93
C ALA A 42 -2.08 -3.57 5.24
N VAL A 43 -0.78 -3.48 4.94
CA VAL A 43 -0.22 -2.29 4.30
C VAL A 43 -0.71 -2.15 2.85
N ASN A 44 -0.92 -3.25 2.13
CA ASN A 44 -1.44 -3.21 0.77
C ASN A 44 -2.91 -2.79 0.73
N THR A 45 -3.76 -3.32 1.62
CA THR A 45 -5.18 -2.99 1.68
C THR A 45 -5.41 -1.54 2.13
N THR A 46 -4.78 -1.13 3.23
CA THR A 46 -4.90 0.25 3.73
C THR A 46 -4.28 1.26 2.77
N GLY A 47 -3.14 0.94 2.18
CA GLY A 47 -2.49 1.79 1.18
C GLY A 47 -3.31 1.94 -0.09
N SER A 48 -4.02 0.88 -0.54
CA SER A 48 -4.93 0.93 -1.69
C SER A 48 -6.12 1.86 -1.43
N PHE A 49 -6.68 1.82 -0.22
CA PHE A 49 -7.73 2.75 0.20
C PHE A 49 -7.21 4.20 0.18
N VAL A 50 -6.12 4.47 0.89
CA VAL A 50 -5.58 5.84 1.04
C VAL A 50 -5.18 6.43 -0.31
N LEU A 51 -4.51 5.65 -1.16
CA LEU A 51 -4.09 6.10 -2.49
C LEU A 51 -5.28 6.50 -3.36
N THR A 52 -6.29 5.61 -3.44
CA THR A 52 -7.45 5.85 -4.30
C THR A 52 -8.31 7.01 -3.76
N PHE A 53 -8.54 7.03 -2.45
CA PHE A 53 -9.24 8.15 -1.80
C PHE A 53 -8.55 9.48 -2.13
N PHE A 54 -7.25 9.57 -1.89
CA PHE A 54 -6.50 10.81 -2.09
C PHE A 54 -6.51 11.27 -3.55
N LEU A 55 -6.27 10.36 -4.49
CA LEU A 55 -6.23 10.71 -5.91
C LEU A 55 -7.58 11.19 -6.44
N ILE A 56 -8.67 10.53 -6.07
CA ILE A 56 -10.02 10.94 -6.51
C ILE A 56 -10.42 12.24 -5.83
N TRP A 57 -10.27 12.34 -4.52
CA TRP A 57 -10.60 13.54 -3.77
C TRP A 57 -9.89 14.79 -4.29
N THR A 58 -8.59 14.68 -4.60
CA THR A 58 -7.81 15.80 -5.12
C THR A 58 -8.12 16.14 -6.57
N THR A 59 -8.49 15.16 -7.39
CA THR A 59 -8.84 15.38 -8.81
C THR A 59 -10.19 16.09 -8.93
N GLU A 60 -11.19 15.69 -8.16
CA GLU A 60 -12.53 16.28 -8.23
C GLU A 60 -12.60 17.70 -7.66
N ARG A 61 -11.67 18.09 -6.79
CA ARG A 61 -11.69 19.41 -6.12
C ARG A 61 -10.74 20.45 -6.70
N VAL A 62 -10.02 20.13 -7.76
CA VAL A 62 -9.05 21.07 -8.41
C VAL A 62 -8.00 21.61 -7.40
N LEU A 63 -7.85 21.01 -6.24
CA LEU A 63 -7.07 21.52 -5.10
C LEU A 63 -5.65 20.98 -5.00
N SER A 64 -5.27 20.03 -5.84
CA SER A 64 -3.94 19.41 -5.67
C SER A 64 -2.88 20.07 -6.53
N SER A 65 -1.98 20.78 -5.87
CA SER A 65 -0.70 21.06 -6.52
C SER A 65 -0.01 19.73 -6.88
N PRO A 66 0.73 19.66 -7.98
CA PRO A 66 1.49 18.46 -8.36
C PRO A 66 2.38 17.92 -7.24
N GLN A 67 2.84 18.78 -6.32
CA GLN A 67 3.70 18.41 -5.20
C GLN A 67 3.00 17.46 -4.21
N TRP A 68 1.72 17.68 -3.89
CA TRP A 68 0.97 16.79 -2.99
C TRP A 68 0.78 15.40 -3.59
N ARG A 69 0.57 15.32 -4.92
CA ARG A 69 0.50 14.02 -5.61
C ARG A 69 1.83 13.27 -5.54
N LEU A 70 2.95 13.98 -5.72
CA LEU A 70 4.27 13.39 -5.60
C LEU A 70 4.57 12.94 -4.16
N LEU A 71 4.23 13.76 -3.17
CA LEU A 71 4.50 13.45 -1.76
C LEU A 71 3.68 12.24 -1.29
N ILE A 72 2.35 12.29 -1.50
CA ILE A 72 1.41 11.32 -0.92
C ILE A 72 1.25 10.10 -1.82
N ALA A 73 0.90 10.28 -3.09
CA ALA A 73 0.60 9.15 -3.95
C ALA A 73 1.87 8.38 -4.35
N VAL A 74 2.89 9.10 -4.84
CA VAL A 74 4.12 8.45 -5.33
C VAL A 74 5.07 8.12 -4.18
N GLY A 75 5.38 9.09 -3.33
CA GLY A 75 6.33 8.91 -2.23
C GLY A 75 5.77 8.02 -1.13
N PHE A 76 4.75 8.49 -0.43
CA PHE A 76 4.21 7.78 0.73
C PHE A 76 3.53 6.47 0.35
N CYS A 77 2.45 6.49 -0.43
CA CYS A 77 1.70 5.28 -0.77
C CYS A 77 2.54 4.30 -1.59
N GLY A 78 3.33 4.78 -2.55
CA GLY A 78 4.21 3.95 -3.36
C GLY A 78 5.29 3.21 -2.56
N SER A 79 5.73 3.78 -1.43
CA SER A 79 6.70 3.14 -0.53
C SER A 79 6.04 2.37 0.62
N TYR A 80 4.81 2.73 0.99
CA TYR A 80 4.04 2.05 2.03
C TYR A 80 3.52 0.69 1.57
N THR A 81 3.02 0.59 0.33
CA THR A 81 2.56 -0.67 -0.28
C THR A 81 3.71 -1.46 -0.89
N THR A 82 3.52 -2.78 -1.06
CA THR A 82 4.56 -3.62 -1.66
C THR A 82 4.00 -4.83 -2.41
N PHE A 83 4.18 -4.83 -3.71
CA PHE A 83 3.87 -5.98 -4.55
C PHE A 83 4.98 -7.05 -4.47
N SER A 84 6.24 -6.63 -4.39
CA SER A 84 7.39 -7.55 -4.35
C SER A 84 7.42 -8.42 -3.10
N SER A 85 7.11 -7.86 -1.92
CA SER A 85 7.01 -8.66 -0.69
C SER A 85 5.86 -9.67 -0.80
N TYR A 86 4.69 -9.24 -1.25
CA TYR A 86 3.53 -10.11 -1.47
C TYR A 86 3.85 -11.28 -2.41
N THR A 87 4.49 -11.02 -3.54
CA THR A 87 4.84 -12.08 -4.50
C THR A 87 5.89 -13.03 -3.95
N PHE A 88 6.90 -12.52 -3.25
CA PHE A 88 7.93 -13.34 -2.60
C PHE A 88 7.33 -14.24 -1.49
N GLU A 89 6.48 -13.69 -0.64
CA GLU A 89 5.80 -14.44 0.42
C GLU A 89 4.90 -15.54 -0.14
N THR A 90 4.14 -15.25 -1.20
CA THR A 90 3.31 -16.23 -1.91
C THR A 90 4.16 -17.36 -2.50
N PHE A 91 5.26 -17.01 -3.18
CA PHE A 91 6.21 -17.99 -3.73
C PHE A 91 6.80 -18.87 -2.63
N LYS A 92 7.23 -18.28 -1.51
CA LYS A 92 7.78 -19.02 -0.37
C LYS A 92 6.78 -20.04 0.23
N MET A 93 5.49 -19.69 0.27
CA MET A 93 4.45 -20.63 0.70
C MET A 93 4.32 -21.81 -0.26
N ILE A 94 4.37 -21.56 -1.57
CA ILE A 94 4.35 -22.62 -2.60
C ILE A 94 5.56 -23.54 -2.43
N ASP A 95 6.75 -22.98 -2.29
CA ASP A 95 8.01 -23.72 -2.11
C ASP A 95 8.00 -24.60 -0.84
N GLN A 96 7.29 -24.15 0.20
CA GLN A 96 7.09 -24.90 1.44
C GLN A 96 5.93 -25.93 1.36
N GLY A 97 5.29 -26.11 0.21
CA GLY A 97 4.13 -27.00 0.04
C GLY A 97 2.82 -26.47 0.65
N ARG A 98 2.80 -25.22 1.12
CA ARG A 98 1.63 -24.55 1.75
C ARG A 98 0.72 -23.94 0.69
N LEU A 99 0.18 -24.76 -0.20
CA LEU A 99 -0.58 -24.31 -1.36
C LEU A 99 -1.86 -23.55 -1.00
N TRP A 100 -2.54 -23.97 0.08
CA TRP A 100 -3.74 -23.28 0.57
C TRP A 100 -3.43 -21.87 1.05
N ASP A 101 -2.37 -21.71 1.85
CA ASP A 101 -1.95 -20.39 2.35
C ASP A 101 -1.53 -19.48 1.19
N ALA A 102 -0.82 -20.01 0.20
CA ALA A 102 -0.44 -19.28 -1.00
C ALA A 102 -1.68 -18.82 -1.79
N THR A 103 -2.67 -19.70 -1.97
CA THR A 103 -3.93 -19.38 -2.65
C THR A 103 -4.70 -18.31 -1.90
N ILE A 104 -4.83 -18.44 -0.57
CA ILE A 104 -5.50 -17.44 0.27
C ILE A 104 -4.77 -16.10 0.20
N ASN A 105 -3.43 -16.09 0.29
CA ASN A 105 -2.65 -14.86 0.19
C ASN A 105 -2.82 -14.17 -1.16
N PHE A 106 -2.83 -14.95 -2.24
CA PHE A 106 -3.07 -14.44 -3.58
C PHE A 106 -4.46 -13.81 -3.73
N LEU A 107 -5.50 -14.53 -3.33
CA LEU A 107 -6.88 -14.06 -3.43
C LEU A 107 -7.14 -12.87 -2.50
N ALA A 108 -6.66 -12.93 -1.24
CA ALA A 108 -6.88 -11.88 -0.26
C ALA A 108 -6.21 -10.56 -0.67
N ASN A 109 -4.92 -10.58 -1.06
CA ASN A 109 -4.26 -9.36 -1.51
C ASN A 109 -4.96 -8.73 -2.71
N ASN A 110 -5.30 -9.50 -3.74
CA ASN A 110 -5.95 -8.95 -4.94
C ASN A 110 -7.37 -8.45 -4.64
N THR A 111 -8.19 -9.28 -3.97
CA THR A 111 -9.60 -8.94 -3.74
C THR A 111 -9.77 -7.82 -2.72
N LEU A 112 -9.09 -7.91 -1.56
CA LEU A 112 -9.24 -6.90 -0.51
C LEU A 112 -8.62 -5.56 -0.90
N CYS A 113 -7.47 -5.55 -1.59
CA CYS A 113 -6.90 -4.29 -2.10
C CYS A 113 -7.85 -3.61 -3.09
N PHE A 114 -8.48 -4.38 -3.98
CA PHE A 114 -9.43 -3.84 -4.94
C PHE A 114 -10.71 -3.31 -4.26
N ILE A 115 -11.25 -4.05 -3.29
CA ILE A 115 -12.40 -3.60 -2.48
C ILE A 115 -12.04 -2.34 -1.71
N CYS A 116 -10.87 -2.28 -1.06
CA CYS A 116 -10.43 -1.11 -0.32
C CYS A 116 -10.22 0.10 -1.25
N ALA A 117 -9.71 -0.10 -2.47
CA ALA A 117 -9.63 0.96 -3.47
C ALA A 117 -11.02 1.49 -3.86
N LEU A 118 -12.01 0.61 -4.09
CA LEU A 118 -13.40 1.02 -4.36
C LEU A 118 -14.01 1.81 -3.20
N LEU A 119 -13.78 1.35 -1.96
CA LEU A 119 -14.26 2.06 -0.77
C LEU A 119 -13.59 3.44 -0.64
N GLY A 120 -12.30 3.54 -0.94
CA GLY A 120 -11.60 4.82 -1.01
C GLY A 120 -12.19 5.77 -2.06
N ALA A 121 -12.53 5.24 -3.24
CA ALA A 121 -13.19 6.01 -4.30
C ALA A 121 -14.59 6.51 -3.88
N ILE A 122 -15.40 5.64 -3.28
CA ILE A 122 -16.74 5.99 -2.79
C ILE A 122 -16.64 7.05 -1.69
N ALA A 123 -15.75 6.86 -0.72
CA ALA A 123 -15.55 7.81 0.35
C ALA A 123 -15.11 9.20 -0.16
N ALA A 124 -14.20 9.24 -1.15
CA ALA A 124 -13.73 10.49 -1.75
C ALA A 124 -14.83 11.28 -2.45
N LYS A 125 -15.78 10.58 -3.08
CA LYS A 125 -16.91 11.20 -3.77
C LYS A 125 -18.04 11.64 -2.83
N ALA A 126 -18.10 11.06 -1.63
CA ALA A 126 -19.15 11.36 -0.64
C ALA A 126 -18.89 12.63 0.17
N ILE A 127 -17.64 13.14 0.16
CA ILE A 127 -17.21 14.33 0.90
C ILE A 127 -17.06 15.53 -0.04
#